data_53445df56be8d765a42be5d160894ffa
#
_entry.id   53445df56be8d765a42be5d160894ffa
#
_cell.length_a   1.000
_cell.length_b   1.000
_cell.length_c   1.000
_cell.angle_alpha   90.00
_cell.angle_beta   90.00
_cell.angle_gamma   90.00
#
_symmetry.space_group_name_H-M   'P 1'
#
loop_
_entity.id
_entity.type
_entity.pdbx_description
1 polymer ?
#
loop_
_entity_poly.entity_id
_entity_poly.type
_entity_poly.pdbx_seq_one_letter_code
_entity_poly.pdbx_strand_id
1 'polypeptide(L)'
;TAPAVIKPVACFSKGTRGLLGLALHPKFASNRKYYCAKAVVEDGHFATLIFEREAAPDGKTDSGRPARLLLKLEATTNVHYGGGLQFGPDGCFYIGMGDTGPQEDPQGHGQNMALLLGKMLRIDVDRRDGHSPYAVPPDNPFVGRAGVRPEIWAYGFREPWRFSFDPATGDLWVGDVGQDRYEEIDLVRRGENYGWNVYEGFERFSNRYRREAEALVPPVFAYGRKFGPSVTGGFVYRAGPRSSFYGVYIFGDYESRRLWGLRQENRALKKVWQIGTAPQRVVSFGQDEAGGLYVVGYEGTIYKMDFDGAVFV
;
A
#
# COMPACT_ATOMS: atom_id res chain seq x y z
N THR A 1 2.95 -18.76 -23.05
CA THR A 1 3.28 -17.40 -23.53
C THR A 1 4.17 -16.74 -22.50
N ALA A 2 5.36 -16.25 -22.91
CA ALA A 2 6.27 -15.57 -22.02
C ALA A 2 5.56 -14.35 -21.36
N PRO A 3 5.76 -14.10 -20.06
CA PRO A 3 5.16 -12.95 -19.40
C PRO A 3 5.58 -11.66 -20.11
N ALA A 4 4.63 -10.73 -20.27
CA ALA A 4 4.90 -9.44 -20.86
C ALA A 4 5.86 -8.67 -19.94
N VAL A 5 7.08 -8.46 -20.38
CA VAL A 5 8.05 -7.62 -19.70
C VAL A 5 7.78 -6.19 -20.15
N ILE A 6 7.13 -5.38 -19.32
CA ILE A 6 7.15 -3.93 -19.50
C ILE A 6 8.63 -3.54 -19.38
N LYS A 7 9.24 -3.08 -20.47
CA LYS A 7 10.60 -2.54 -20.41
C LYS A 7 10.58 -1.40 -19.37
N PRO A 8 11.50 -1.43 -18.39
CA PRO A 8 11.47 -0.43 -17.34
C PRO A 8 11.53 0.96 -17.97
N VAL A 9 10.51 1.77 -17.69
CA VAL A 9 10.67 3.22 -17.78
C VAL A 9 11.90 3.51 -16.96
N ALA A 10 12.89 4.23 -17.52
CA ALA A 10 14.16 4.48 -16.85
C ALA A 10 13.92 5.17 -15.50
N CYS A 11 13.70 4.36 -14.48
CA CYS A 11 13.58 4.77 -13.09
C CYS A 11 14.91 4.45 -12.42
N PHE A 12 15.99 5.10 -12.90
CA PHE A 12 17.28 4.95 -12.25
C PHE A 12 17.30 5.71 -10.95
N SER A 13 17.51 4.99 -9.86
CA SER A 13 17.82 5.64 -8.61
C SER A 13 18.84 4.81 -7.83
N LYS A 14 19.82 5.50 -7.27
CA LYS A 14 20.68 4.93 -6.23
C LYS A 14 19.96 5.09 -4.88
N GLY A 15 19.86 4.03 -4.12
CA GLY A 15 19.23 4.02 -2.79
C GLY A 15 17.73 3.77 -2.81
N THR A 16 16.97 4.34 -1.87
CA THR A 16 15.52 4.19 -1.68
C THR A 16 14.67 4.91 -2.72
N ARG A 17 15.26 5.43 -3.76
CA ARG A 17 14.65 6.25 -4.81
C ARG A 17 14.35 5.41 -6.03
N GLY A 18 13.21 5.61 -6.67
CA GLY A 18 12.84 4.92 -7.90
C GLY A 18 11.36 4.63 -8.01
N LEU A 19 11.02 3.61 -8.78
CA LEU A 19 9.64 3.15 -8.92
C LEU A 19 9.19 2.45 -7.64
N LEU A 20 8.19 3.05 -6.97
CA LEU A 20 7.63 2.55 -5.72
C LEU A 20 6.36 1.73 -5.93
N GLY A 21 5.55 2.09 -6.91
CA GLY A 21 4.28 1.45 -7.17
C GLY A 21 3.87 1.49 -8.63
N LEU A 22 3.09 0.50 -9.02
CA LEU A 22 2.48 0.35 -10.35
C LEU A 22 1.06 -0.18 -10.18
N ALA A 23 0.10 0.42 -10.87
CA ALA A 23 -1.27 -0.08 -10.96
C ALA A 23 -1.81 0.08 -12.38
N LEU A 24 -2.45 -0.97 -12.89
CA LEU A 24 -3.19 -0.88 -14.14
C LEU A 24 -4.59 -0.32 -13.88
N HIS A 25 -5.09 0.50 -14.81
CA HIS A 25 -6.48 0.95 -14.76
C HIS A 25 -7.44 -0.25 -14.87
N PRO A 26 -8.60 -0.29 -14.17
CA PRO A 26 -9.57 -1.39 -14.31
C PRO A 26 -10.02 -1.65 -15.75
N LYS A 27 -10.01 -0.61 -16.59
CA LYS A 27 -10.31 -0.70 -18.03
C LYS A 27 -9.04 -0.71 -18.90
N PHE A 28 -7.93 -1.24 -18.40
CA PHE A 28 -6.63 -1.21 -19.10
C PHE A 28 -6.70 -1.80 -20.51
N ALA A 29 -7.43 -2.89 -20.69
CA ALA A 29 -7.60 -3.52 -22.00
C ALA A 29 -8.15 -2.56 -23.07
N SER A 30 -8.95 -1.57 -22.69
CA SER A 30 -9.55 -0.59 -23.62
C SER A 30 -8.82 0.75 -23.63
N ASN A 31 -8.36 1.26 -22.47
CA ASN A 31 -7.79 2.60 -22.35
C ASN A 31 -6.27 2.62 -22.25
N ARG A 32 -5.64 1.48 -21.99
CA ARG A 32 -4.19 1.27 -21.84
C ARG A 32 -3.52 2.16 -20.79
N LYS A 33 -4.31 2.72 -19.86
CA LYS A 33 -3.78 3.57 -18.79
C LYS A 33 -3.17 2.75 -17.66
N TYR A 34 -2.06 3.23 -17.15
CA TYR A 34 -1.44 2.72 -15.94
C TYR A 34 -0.85 3.85 -15.12
N TYR A 35 -0.65 3.59 -13.84
CA TYR A 35 -0.25 4.58 -12.85
C TYR A 35 1.03 4.15 -12.18
N CYS A 36 1.89 5.13 -11.94
CA CYS A 36 3.19 4.92 -11.29
C CYS A 36 3.36 5.86 -10.11
N ALA A 37 3.96 5.34 -9.05
CA ALA A 37 4.55 6.13 -7.97
C ALA A 37 6.07 6.11 -8.10
N LYS A 38 6.70 7.28 -8.02
CA LYS A 38 8.15 7.43 -8.13
C LYS A 38 8.68 8.36 -7.06
N ALA A 39 9.68 7.90 -6.30
CA ALA A 39 10.45 8.79 -5.44
C ALA A 39 11.50 9.55 -6.26
N VAL A 40 11.57 10.85 -6.05
CA VAL A 40 12.51 11.75 -6.74
C VAL A 40 13.26 12.63 -5.74
N VAL A 41 14.40 13.11 -6.20
CA VAL A 41 15.12 14.21 -5.56
C VAL A 41 15.41 15.26 -6.61
N GLU A 42 14.86 16.43 -6.42
CA GLU A 42 15.01 17.59 -7.28
C GLU A 42 15.56 18.73 -6.43
N ASP A 43 16.72 19.27 -6.79
CA ASP A 43 17.39 20.39 -6.09
C ASP A 43 17.54 20.17 -4.56
N GLY A 44 17.79 18.93 -4.15
CA GLY A 44 17.91 18.55 -2.74
C GLY A 44 16.58 18.31 -2.01
N HIS A 45 15.45 18.54 -2.67
CA HIS A 45 14.11 18.28 -2.14
C HIS A 45 13.63 16.87 -2.50
N PHE A 46 13.03 16.21 -1.53
CA PHE A 46 12.48 14.85 -1.70
C PHE A 46 10.99 14.93 -2.02
N ALA A 47 10.52 14.09 -2.93
CA ALA A 47 9.09 14.00 -3.23
C ALA A 47 8.70 12.62 -3.76
N THR A 48 7.42 12.27 -3.56
CA THR A 48 6.75 11.19 -4.29
C THR A 48 5.89 11.79 -5.40
N LEU A 49 6.14 11.37 -6.63
CA LEU A 49 5.32 11.73 -7.79
C LEU A 49 4.38 10.58 -8.12
N ILE A 50 3.09 10.87 -8.23
CA ILE A 50 2.08 9.95 -8.73
C ILE A 50 1.62 10.44 -10.10
N PHE A 51 1.73 9.59 -11.11
CA PHE A 51 1.41 9.99 -12.48
C PHE A 51 0.75 8.87 -13.27
N GLU A 52 -0.08 9.28 -14.23
CA GLU A 52 -0.70 8.42 -15.24
C GLU A 52 0.20 8.32 -16.47
N ARG A 53 0.28 7.13 -17.01
CA ARG A 53 0.94 6.80 -18.28
C ARG A 53 -0.02 6.04 -19.19
N GLU A 54 0.34 5.92 -20.46
CA GLU A 54 -0.37 5.10 -21.43
C GLU A 54 0.58 4.04 -22.00
N ALA A 55 0.11 2.81 -22.08
CA ALA A 55 0.83 1.75 -22.78
C ALA A 55 0.67 1.88 -24.30
N ALA A 56 1.65 1.40 -25.07
CA ALA A 56 1.57 1.27 -26.50
C ALA A 56 0.40 0.33 -26.92
N PRO A 57 0.01 0.31 -28.21
CA PRO A 57 -1.10 -0.53 -28.67
C PRO A 57 -0.95 -2.03 -28.38
N ASP A 58 0.29 -2.52 -28.22
CA ASP A 58 0.58 -3.90 -27.83
C ASP A 58 0.26 -4.22 -26.36
N GLY A 59 -0.03 -3.19 -25.54
CA GLY A 59 -0.28 -3.33 -24.11
C GLY A 59 0.92 -3.75 -23.26
N LYS A 60 2.12 -3.83 -23.86
CA LYS A 60 3.32 -4.42 -23.22
C LYS A 60 4.45 -3.42 -23.00
N THR A 61 4.44 -2.31 -23.72
CA THR A 61 5.45 -1.26 -23.64
C THR A 61 4.81 0.08 -23.33
N ASP A 62 5.60 1.03 -22.84
CA ASP A 62 5.15 2.40 -22.67
C ASP A 62 4.99 3.09 -24.04
N SER A 63 3.96 3.92 -24.21
CA SER A 63 3.71 4.62 -25.47
C SER A 63 4.70 5.74 -25.79
N GLY A 64 5.50 6.17 -24.82
CA GLY A 64 6.36 7.35 -24.94
C GLY A 64 5.64 8.69 -24.84
N ARG A 65 4.32 8.72 -24.71
CA ARG A 65 3.54 9.96 -24.53
C ARG A 65 3.87 10.64 -23.20
N PRO A 66 3.72 11.98 -23.10
CA PRO A 66 3.90 12.70 -21.85
C PRO A 66 3.06 12.13 -20.71
N ALA A 67 3.63 12.02 -19.52
CA ALA A 67 2.92 11.59 -18.32
C ALA A 67 1.94 12.69 -17.86
N ARG A 68 0.79 12.30 -17.33
CA ARG A 68 -0.10 13.19 -16.58
C ARG A 68 0.24 13.12 -15.09
N LEU A 69 0.86 14.17 -14.54
CA LEU A 69 1.10 14.27 -13.11
C LEU A 69 -0.26 14.40 -12.38
N LEU A 70 -0.49 13.51 -11.41
CA LEU A 70 -1.67 13.54 -10.54
C LEU A 70 -1.36 14.25 -9.22
N LEU A 71 -0.29 13.81 -8.54
CA LEU A 71 0.12 14.34 -7.25
C LEU A 71 1.64 14.48 -7.20
N LYS A 72 2.11 15.58 -6.62
CA LYS A 72 3.47 15.74 -6.10
C LYS A 72 3.36 15.90 -4.60
N LEU A 73 3.90 14.97 -3.85
CA LEU A 73 3.85 14.92 -2.40
C LEU A 73 5.27 15.12 -1.88
N GLU A 74 5.52 16.29 -1.34
CA GLU A 74 6.82 16.65 -0.79
C GLU A 74 7.09 15.84 0.48
N ALA A 75 8.29 15.28 0.57
CA ALA A 75 8.74 14.46 1.68
C ALA A 75 9.75 15.24 2.52
N THR A 76 9.63 15.11 3.84
CA THR A 76 10.52 15.79 4.79
C THR A 76 11.93 15.22 4.73
N THR A 77 12.04 13.91 4.54
CA THR A 77 13.33 13.18 4.48
C THR A 77 13.33 12.17 3.34
N ASN A 78 14.38 11.38 3.24
CA ASN A 78 14.57 10.36 2.22
C ASN A 78 14.04 8.97 2.61
N VAL A 79 13.07 8.89 3.51
CA VAL A 79 12.43 7.64 3.97
C VAL A 79 10.91 7.76 3.96
N HIS A 80 10.21 6.65 4.12
CA HIS A 80 8.76 6.52 4.24
C HIS A 80 7.99 7.24 3.11
N TYR A 81 8.40 6.96 1.88
CA TYR A 81 7.77 7.58 0.69
C TYR A 81 6.38 7.02 0.36
N GLY A 82 6.00 5.87 0.94
CA GLY A 82 4.79 5.16 0.54
C GLY A 82 4.85 4.70 -0.91
N GLY A 83 3.82 5.06 -1.67
CA GLY A 83 3.75 4.80 -3.10
C GLY A 83 3.11 3.47 -3.47
N GLY A 84 2.50 2.77 -2.53
CA GLY A 84 1.56 1.70 -2.83
C GLY A 84 0.39 2.26 -3.63
N LEU A 85 -0.01 1.58 -4.72
CA LEU A 85 -1.07 2.03 -5.64
C LEU A 85 -2.01 0.87 -5.95
N GLN A 86 -3.32 1.09 -5.84
CA GLN A 86 -4.32 0.12 -6.29
C GLN A 86 -5.67 0.78 -6.58
N PHE A 87 -6.43 0.20 -7.51
CA PHE A 87 -7.84 0.52 -7.67
C PHE A 87 -8.69 -0.30 -6.69
N GLY A 88 -9.61 0.36 -6.02
CA GLY A 88 -10.61 -0.28 -5.19
C GLY A 88 -11.75 -0.90 -6.01
N PRO A 89 -12.59 -1.74 -5.37
CA PRO A 89 -13.77 -2.33 -6.00
C PRO A 89 -14.80 -1.27 -6.42
N ASP A 90 -14.71 -0.08 -5.88
CA ASP A 90 -15.52 1.11 -6.20
C ASP A 90 -15.03 1.87 -7.44
N GLY A 91 -13.92 1.40 -8.07
CA GLY A 91 -13.30 2.03 -9.22
C GLY A 91 -12.45 3.27 -8.90
N CYS A 92 -12.37 3.69 -7.64
CA CYS A 92 -11.51 4.78 -7.22
C CYS A 92 -10.06 4.33 -7.06
N PHE A 93 -9.14 5.28 -7.16
CA PHE A 93 -7.72 5.04 -7.05
C PHE A 93 -7.23 5.34 -5.64
N TYR A 94 -6.63 4.34 -5.00
CA TYR A 94 -6.10 4.40 -3.65
C TYR A 94 -4.58 4.49 -3.67
N ILE A 95 -4.04 5.29 -2.75
CA ILE A 95 -2.61 5.59 -2.63
C ILE A 95 -2.22 5.51 -1.16
N GLY A 96 -1.23 4.69 -0.83
CA GLY A 96 -0.61 4.66 0.49
C GLY A 96 0.55 5.65 0.55
N MET A 97 0.53 6.55 1.53
CA MET A 97 1.59 7.55 1.74
C MET A 97 2.14 7.46 3.15
N GLY A 98 3.46 7.32 3.25
CA GLY A 98 4.16 7.33 4.53
C GLY A 98 4.23 8.71 5.18
N ASP A 99 4.69 8.75 6.43
CA ASP A 99 4.87 9.98 7.20
C ASP A 99 6.07 10.81 6.73
N THR A 100 6.91 10.25 5.85
CA THR A 100 8.15 10.82 5.29
C THR A 100 9.26 11.10 6.30
N GLY A 101 9.14 10.59 7.53
CA GLY A 101 10.12 10.81 8.60
C GLY A 101 10.24 12.27 9.07
N PRO A 102 11.27 12.58 9.85
CA PRO A 102 12.26 11.65 10.40
C PRO A 102 11.64 10.66 11.40
N GLN A 103 12.46 9.79 11.98
CA GLN A 103 12.00 8.80 12.97
C GLN A 103 11.15 9.47 14.07
N GLU A 104 10.17 8.71 14.60
CA GLU A 104 9.21 9.15 15.62
C GLU A 104 8.15 10.16 15.15
N ASP A 105 8.11 10.49 13.86
CA ASP A 105 7.19 11.49 13.29
C ASP A 105 7.06 12.76 14.16
N PRO A 106 8.17 13.48 14.42
CA PRO A 106 8.17 14.62 15.34
C PRO A 106 7.31 15.80 14.87
N GLN A 107 6.91 15.80 13.59
CA GLN A 107 6.04 16.83 12.98
C GLN A 107 4.57 16.41 12.98
N GLY A 108 4.26 15.17 13.39
CA GLY A 108 2.91 14.65 13.49
C GLY A 108 2.19 14.48 12.16
N HIS A 109 2.93 14.12 11.11
CA HIS A 109 2.37 13.94 9.77
C HIS A 109 1.26 12.88 9.78
N GLY A 110 1.43 11.76 10.51
CA GLY A 110 0.41 10.73 10.65
C GLY A 110 -0.92 11.27 11.16
N GLN A 111 -0.90 12.23 12.08
CA GLN A 111 -2.08 12.82 12.74
C GLN A 111 -2.52 14.18 12.14
N ASN A 112 -1.73 14.79 11.25
CA ASN A 112 -2.05 16.09 10.67
C ASN A 112 -2.96 15.92 9.43
N MET A 113 -4.24 16.25 9.60
CA MET A 113 -5.25 16.11 8.56
C MET A 113 -5.18 17.17 7.42
N ALA A 114 -4.35 18.21 7.59
CA ALA A 114 -4.09 19.22 6.54
C ALA A 114 -3.05 18.73 5.51
N LEU A 115 -2.39 17.58 5.78
CA LEU A 115 -1.36 16.99 4.94
C LEU A 115 -1.82 15.62 4.42
N LEU A 116 -1.22 15.19 3.29
CA LEU A 116 -1.48 13.89 2.68
C LEU A 116 -0.46 12.81 3.12
N LEU A 117 0.41 13.13 4.08
CA LEU A 117 1.47 12.26 4.59
C LEU A 117 0.96 11.40 5.76
N GLY A 118 1.38 10.15 5.84
CA GLY A 118 0.90 9.17 6.81
C GLY A 118 -0.59 8.81 6.62
N LYS A 119 -1.00 8.60 5.37
CA LYS A 119 -2.42 8.47 4.96
C LYS A 119 -2.64 7.36 3.94
N MET A 120 -3.84 6.81 3.97
CA MET A 120 -4.46 6.22 2.79
C MET A 120 -5.30 7.28 2.10
N LEU A 121 -5.06 7.52 0.81
CA LEU A 121 -5.77 8.50 -0.02
C LEU A 121 -6.72 7.77 -0.97
N ARG A 122 -7.82 8.44 -1.37
CA ARG A 122 -8.77 7.95 -2.37
C ARG A 122 -9.17 9.09 -3.30
N ILE A 123 -8.92 8.91 -4.60
CA ILE A 123 -9.20 9.89 -5.65
C ILE A 123 -9.88 9.22 -6.86
N ASP A 124 -10.55 10.01 -7.68
CA ASP A 124 -11.14 9.58 -8.95
C ASP A 124 -10.27 10.14 -10.10
N VAL A 125 -9.57 9.25 -10.78
CA VAL A 125 -8.65 9.61 -11.89
C VAL A 125 -9.34 9.72 -13.24
N ASP A 126 -10.58 9.25 -13.35
CA ASP A 126 -11.40 9.33 -14.57
C ASP A 126 -12.10 10.68 -14.69
N ARG A 127 -12.32 11.37 -13.57
CA ARG A 127 -12.91 12.72 -13.51
C ARG A 127 -11.89 13.77 -13.08
N ARG A 128 -12.24 15.03 -13.30
CA ARG A 128 -11.44 16.20 -12.91
C ARG A 128 -12.33 17.23 -12.26
N ASP A 129 -11.80 17.93 -11.26
CA ASP A 129 -12.43 19.09 -10.62
C ASP A 129 -11.70 20.37 -11.04
N GLY A 130 -12.32 21.14 -11.95
CA GLY A 130 -11.72 22.36 -12.48
C GLY A 130 -10.35 22.11 -13.10
N HIS A 131 -9.30 22.72 -12.52
CA HIS A 131 -7.92 22.56 -12.97
C HIS A 131 -7.18 21.37 -12.33
N SER A 132 -7.81 20.68 -11.37
CA SER A 132 -7.20 19.50 -10.74
C SER A 132 -7.07 18.36 -11.75
N PRO A 133 -5.98 17.59 -11.72
CA PRO A 133 -5.81 16.44 -12.62
C PRO A 133 -6.67 15.23 -12.23
N TYR A 134 -7.36 15.26 -11.10
CA TYR A 134 -8.31 14.24 -10.60
C TYR A 134 -9.51 14.91 -9.94
N ALA A 135 -10.54 14.15 -9.63
CA ALA A 135 -11.61 14.58 -8.75
C ALA A 135 -11.51 13.90 -7.38
N VAL A 136 -12.05 14.55 -6.37
CA VAL A 136 -12.26 13.93 -5.05
C VAL A 136 -13.66 13.29 -5.03
N PRO A 137 -13.77 11.98 -4.73
CA PRO A 137 -15.07 11.35 -4.59
C PRO A 137 -15.92 12.04 -3.51
N PRO A 138 -17.19 12.39 -3.79
CA PRO A 138 -18.02 13.17 -2.85
C PRO A 138 -18.35 12.42 -1.57
N ASP A 139 -18.21 11.11 -1.59
CA ASP A 139 -18.38 10.22 -0.44
C ASP A 139 -17.09 9.97 0.35
N ASN A 140 -15.98 10.66 0.06
CA ASN A 140 -14.81 10.62 0.95
C ASN A 140 -15.17 11.16 2.33
N PRO A 141 -14.57 10.58 3.41
CA PRO A 141 -15.03 10.83 4.79
C PRO A 141 -14.89 12.27 5.26
N PHE A 142 -14.00 13.03 4.63
CA PHE A 142 -13.62 14.37 5.10
C PHE A 142 -13.98 15.49 4.12
N VAL A 143 -14.75 15.22 3.07
CA VAL A 143 -15.25 16.22 2.14
C VAL A 143 -16.05 17.28 2.89
N GLY A 144 -15.79 18.56 2.59
CA GLY A 144 -16.45 19.71 3.21
C GLY A 144 -15.95 20.08 4.63
N ARG A 145 -14.98 19.34 5.19
CA ARG A 145 -14.40 19.70 6.50
C ARG A 145 -13.28 20.73 6.33
N ALA A 146 -13.47 21.90 6.93
CA ALA A 146 -12.47 22.98 6.89
C ALA A 146 -11.12 22.53 7.49
N GLY A 147 -10.02 22.86 6.81
CA GLY A 147 -8.66 22.53 7.24
C GLY A 147 -8.27 21.06 7.11
N VAL A 148 -9.10 20.23 6.52
CA VAL A 148 -8.84 18.80 6.28
C VAL A 148 -8.75 18.52 4.79
N ARG A 149 -7.76 17.73 4.39
CA ARG A 149 -7.60 17.31 2.99
C ARG A 149 -8.69 16.30 2.61
N PRO A 150 -9.52 16.61 1.59
CA PRO A 150 -10.65 15.77 1.24
C PRO A 150 -10.28 14.46 0.52
N GLU A 151 -9.03 14.33 0.04
CA GLU A 151 -8.49 13.10 -0.54
C GLU A 151 -8.29 11.98 0.49
N ILE A 152 -8.24 12.31 1.78
CA ILE A 152 -7.94 11.36 2.84
C ILE A 152 -9.08 10.34 2.98
N TRP A 153 -8.73 9.04 2.90
CA TRP A 153 -9.61 7.91 3.18
C TRP A 153 -9.49 7.44 4.63
N ALA A 154 -8.25 7.28 5.11
CA ALA A 154 -7.88 6.91 6.47
C ALA A 154 -6.51 7.51 6.81
N TYR A 155 -6.17 7.60 8.10
CA TYR A 155 -4.96 8.28 8.56
C TYR A 155 -4.33 7.61 9.77
N GLY A 156 -3.17 8.13 10.21
CA GLY A 156 -2.44 7.58 11.34
C GLY A 156 -1.58 6.38 10.96
N PHE A 157 -0.95 6.43 9.77
CA PHE A 157 0.01 5.42 9.29
C PHE A 157 1.43 5.97 9.37
N ARG A 158 2.40 5.05 9.54
CA ARG A 158 3.82 5.35 9.44
C ARG A 158 4.34 5.17 8.02
N GLU A 159 4.28 3.96 7.50
CA GLU A 159 4.69 3.61 6.14
C GLU A 159 3.79 2.48 5.60
N PRO A 160 2.57 2.82 5.13
CA PRO A 160 1.65 1.83 4.54
C PRO A 160 2.22 1.36 3.20
N TRP A 161 3.10 0.33 3.28
CA TRP A 161 3.97 -0.06 2.17
C TRP A 161 3.23 -0.76 1.05
N ARG A 162 2.63 -1.94 1.33
CA ARG A 162 1.76 -2.61 0.36
C ARG A 162 0.40 -2.86 0.97
N PHE A 163 -0.58 -2.68 0.14
CA PHE A 163 -1.97 -2.91 0.50
C PHE A 163 -2.72 -3.60 -0.64
N SER A 164 -3.83 -4.23 -0.32
CA SER A 164 -4.66 -4.90 -1.29
C SER A 164 -6.12 -4.93 -0.86
N PHE A 165 -7.01 -4.96 -1.84
CA PHE A 165 -8.41 -5.26 -1.60
C PHE A 165 -8.66 -6.76 -1.74
N ASP A 166 -9.42 -7.32 -0.81
CA ASP A 166 -10.00 -8.64 -0.99
C ASP A 166 -11.15 -8.54 -2.02
N PRO A 167 -11.04 -9.18 -3.19
CA PRO A 167 -12.06 -9.06 -4.23
C PRO A 167 -13.43 -9.65 -3.84
N ALA A 168 -13.49 -10.50 -2.82
CA ALA A 168 -14.73 -11.13 -2.36
C ALA A 168 -15.48 -10.31 -1.30
N THR A 169 -14.77 -9.57 -0.45
CA THR A 169 -15.37 -8.83 0.67
C THR A 169 -15.27 -7.31 0.50
N GLY A 170 -14.33 -6.84 -0.34
CA GLY A 170 -13.99 -5.42 -0.46
C GLY A 170 -13.12 -4.90 0.70
N ASP A 171 -12.67 -5.75 1.59
CA ASP A 171 -11.83 -5.38 2.72
C ASP A 171 -10.45 -4.89 2.22
N LEU A 172 -10.02 -3.74 2.75
CA LEU A 172 -8.72 -3.15 2.46
C LEU A 172 -7.70 -3.57 3.52
N TRP A 173 -6.74 -4.40 3.12
CA TRP A 173 -5.64 -4.88 3.94
C TRP A 173 -4.39 -4.06 3.70
N VAL A 174 -3.73 -3.63 4.76
CA VAL A 174 -2.51 -2.80 4.70
C VAL A 174 -1.43 -3.43 5.56
N GLY A 175 -0.19 -3.48 5.06
CA GLY A 175 1.00 -3.69 5.87
C GLY A 175 1.63 -2.34 6.19
N ASP A 176 1.61 -1.93 7.45
CA ASP A 176 2.22 -0.68 7.92
C ASP A 176 3.53 -0.96 8.63
N VAL A 177 4.63 -0.43 8.08
CA VAL A 177 5.98 -0.67 8.61
C VAL A 177 6.19 0.15 9.88
N GLY A 178 6.37 -0.55 10.98
CA GLY A 178 6.60 0.07 12.28
C GLY A 178 8.00 0.68 12.44
N GLN A 179 8.24 1.31 13.58
CA GLN A 179 9.52 1.97 13.83
C GLN A 179 10.51 1.09 14.58
N ASP A 180 10.19 0.70 15.82
CA ASP A 180 11.14 0.08 16.73
C ASP A 180 10.70 -1.27 17.28
N ARG A 181 9.39 -1.47 17.46
CA ARG A 181 8.83 -2.57 18.24
C ARG A 181 8.04 -3.55 17.41
N TYR A 182 7.13 -3.06 16.58
CA TYR A 182 6.11 -3.86 15.92
C TYR A 182 5.99 -3.53 14.45
N GLU A 183 5.69 -4.56 13.67
CA GLU A 183 5.15 -4.47 12.32
C GLU A 183 3.66 -4.76 12.36
N GLU A 184 2.84 -4.10 11.53
CA GLU A 184 1.40 -4.10 11.64
C GLU A 184 0.70 -4.61 10.40
N ILE A 185 -0.40 -5.33 10.60
CA ILE A 185 -1.38 -5.68 9.57
C ILE A 185 -2.72 -5.07 9.95
N ASP A 186 -3.17 -4.13 9.13
CA ASP A 186 -4.40 -3.39 9.33
C ASP A 186 -5.51 -3.83 8.39
N LEU A 187 -6.75 -3.77 8.87
CA LEU A 187 -7.95 -3.83 8.06
C LEU A 187 -8.57 -2.43 8.02
N VAL A 188 -8.35 -1.73 6.91
CA VAL A 188 -8.59 -0.29 6.82
C VAL A 188 -10.01 0.03 6.38
N ARG A 189 -10.69 0.92 7.11
CA ARG A 189 -12.01 1.43 6.79
C ARG A 189 -12.02 2.95 6.65
N ARG A 190 -13.07 3.41 6.04
CA ARG A 190 -13.36 4.80 5.76
C ARG A 190 -13.35 5.68 7.02
N GLY A 191 -12.51 6.72 7.07
CA GLY A 191 -12.51 7.75 8.09
C GLY A 191 -11.82 7.40 9.41
N GLU A 192 -11.19 6.22 9.50
CA GLU A 192 -10.58 5.74 10.74
C GLU A 192 -9.14 6.22 10.91
N ASN A 193 -8.70 6.28 12.18
CA ASN A 193 -7.34 6.63 12.62
C ASN A 193 -6.61 5.38 13.14
N TYR A 194 -5.49 5.01 12.51
CA TYR A 194 -4.70 3.81 12.81
C TYR A 194 -3.58 4.06 13.84
N GLY A 195 -3.52 5.26 14.38
CA GLY A 195 -2.85 5.56 15.65
C GLY A 195 -1.41 6.03 15.59
N TRP A 196 -0.67 5.91 14.48
CA TRP A 196 0.68 6.44 14.38
C TRP A 196 0.69 7.98 14.48
N ASN A 197 1.52 8.62 15.33
CA ASN A 197 2.56 8.07 16.18
C ASN A 197 2.14 7.98 17.68
N VAL A 198 0.86 7.84 17.98
CA VAL A 198 0.36 7.67 19.36
C VAL A 198 0.55 6.23 19.82
N TYR A 199 0.36 5.27 18.90
CA TYR A 199 0.59 3.85 19.10
C TYR A 199 1.53 3.28 18.04
N GLU A 200 2.24 2.20 18.39
CA GLU A 200 2.93 1.28 17.51
C GLU A 200 2.50 -0.14 17.91
N GLY A 201 1.84 -0.85 17.00
CA GLY A 201 1.15 -2.08 17.34
C GLY A 201 0.02 -1.85 18.35
N PHE A 202 0.05 -2.60 19.43
CA PHE A 202 -0.89 -2.50 20.53
C PHE A 202 -0.37 -1.64 21.70
N GLU A 203 0.84 -1.10 21.58
CA GLU A 203 1.51 -0.37 22.66
C GLU A 203 1.55 1.13 22.39
N ARG A 204 1.44 1.89 23.47
CA ARG A 204 1.61 3.33 23.38
C ARG A 204 3.04 3.69 22.99
N PHE A 205 3.17 4.55 21.97
CA PHE A 205 4.45 5.05 21.50
C PHE A 205 4.69 6.48 22.00
N SER A 206 3.75 7.41 21.76
CA SER A 206 3.88 8.81 22.11
C SER A 206 2.55 9.42 22.60
N ASN A 207 2.62 10.47 23.39
CA ASN A 207 1.43 11.29 23.74
C ASN A 207 1.36 12.60 22.96
N ARG A 208 2.37 12.90 22.14
CA ARG A 208 2.58 14.24 21.56
C ARG A 208 1.41 14.72 20.71
N TYR A 209 0.79 13.82 19.94
CA TYR A 209 -0.31 14.14 19.03
C TYR A 209 -1.62 13.45 19.41
N ARG A 210 -1.69 12.92 20.63
CA ARG A 210 -2.91 12.27 21.13
C ARG A 210 -4.01 13.30 21.33
N ARG A 211 -5.21 12.98 20.83
CA ARG A 211 -6.45 13.71 21.11
C ARG A 211 -7.34 12.84 21.98
N GLU A 212 -7.80 13.37 23.13
CA GLU A 212 -8.51 12.56 24.14
C GLU A 212 -9.83 11.95 23.65
N ALA A 213 -10.54 12.63 22.76
CA ALA A 213 -11.84 12.18 22.25
C ALA A 213 -11.75 11.33 20.97
N GLU A 214 -10.54 11.03 20.48
CA GLU A 214 -10.35 10.35 19.21
C GLU A 214 -10.20 8.83 19.40
N ALA A 215 -11.06 8.06 18.71
CA ALA A 215 -10.95 6.62 18.68
C ALA A 215 -9.78 6.21 17.75
N LEU A 216 -8.83 5.47 18.29
CA LEU A 216 -7.74 4.87 17.53
C LEU A 216 -8.07 3.40 17.28
N VAL A 217 -7.85 2.96 16.05
CA VAL A 217 -8.13 1.58 15.63
C VAL A 217 -6.85 0.76 15.74
N PRO A 218 -6.83 -0.31 16.55
CA PRO A 218 -5.66 -1.17 16.64
C PRO A 218 -5.54 -2.05 15.38
N PRO A 219 -4.31 -2.54 15.07
CA PRO A 219 -4.08 -3.50 14.00
C PRO A 219 -4.82 -4.82 14.28
N VAL A 220 -5.13 -5.56 13.20
CA VAL A 220 -5.64 -6.94 13.32
C VAL A 220 -4.56 -7.87 13.86
N PHE A 221 -3.32 -7.61 13.49
CA PHE A 221 -2.16 -8.36 13.92
C PHE A 221 -0.92 -7.48 13.95
N ALA A 222 -0.10 -7.66 14.98
CA ALA A 222 1.22 -7.05 15.06
C ALA A 222 2.25 -8.09 15.51
N TYR A 223 3.48 -7.97 15.01
CA TYR A 223 4.59 -8.87 15.38
C TYR A 223 5.85 -8.09 15.68
N GLY A 224 6.60 -8.56 16.68
CA GLY A 224 7.82 -7.91 17.12
C GLY A 224 9.01 -8.20 16.20
N ARG A 225 10.04 -7.36 16.28
CA ARG A 225 11.26 -7.34 15.47
C ARG A 225 12.01 -8.69 15.38
N LYS A 226 11.90 -9.55 16.37
CA LYS A 226 12.51 -10.90 16.34
C LYS A 226 11.91 -11.81 15.25
N PHE A 227 10.72 -11.50 14.77
CA PHE A 227 10.05 -12.26 13.71
C PHE A 227 10.29 -11.66 12.32
N GLY A 228 10.55 -10.36 12.25
CA GLY A 228 10.83 -9.61 11.03
C GLY A 228 10.77 -8.11 11.30
N PRO A 229 11.69 -7.32 10.74
CA PRO A 229 11.75 -5.88 11.01
C PRO A 229 11.11 -4.99 9.94
N SER A 230 10.41 -5.56 8.94
CA SER A 230 9.83 -4.76 7.86
C SER A 230 8.73 -5.54 7.13
N VAL A 231 7.50 -5.31 7.53
CA VAL A 231 6.33 -5.91 6.86
C VAL A 231 6.20 -5.42 5.42
N THR A 232 5.97 -6.35 4.51
CA THR A 232 5.69 -6.01 3.12
C THR A 232 4.20 -5.78 2.88
N GLY A 233 3.32 -6.49 3.57
CA GLY A 233 1.90 -6.63 3.25
C GLY A 233 1.66 -7.85 2.36
N GLY A 234 0.50 -7.93 1.69
CA GLY A 234 0.13 -9.11 0.94
C GLY A 234 -1.26 -9.07 0.31
N PHE A 235 -1.84 -10.25 0.05
CA PHE A 235 -3.17 -10.43 -0.57
C PHE A 235 -3.98 -11.54 0.08
N VAL A 236 -5.31 -11.45 0.00
CA VAL A 236 -6.19 -12.57 0.35
C VAL A 236 -6.20 -13.58 -0.81
N TYR A 237 -5.90 -14.84 -0.52
CA TYR A 237 -5.90 -15.89 -1.52
C TYR A 237 -7.32 -16.28 -1.96
N ARG A 238 -7.59 -16.24 -3.29
CA ARG A 238 -8.92 -16.49 -3.86
C ARG A 238 -8.93 -17.45 -5.08
N ALA A 239 -7.77 -18.00 -5.48
CA ALA A 239 -7.71 -18.86 -6.65
C ALA A 239 -8.37 -20.24 -6.48
N GLY A 240 -8.29 -20.83 -5.32
CA GLY A 240 -8.77 -22.20 -5.09
C GLY A 240 -9.87 -22.28 -4.04
N PRO A 241 -11.16 -22.26 -4.41
CA PRO A 241 -12.26 -22.26 -3.40
C PRO A 241 -12.32 -23.51 -2.52
N ARG A 242 -11.69 -24.61 -2.92
CA ARG A 242 -11.54 -25.85 -2.13
C ARG A 242 -10.25 -25.90 -1.33
N SER A 243 -9.32 -24.96 -1.54
CA SER A 243 -8.08 -24.87 -0.78
C SER A 243 -8.36 -24.45 0.67
N SER A 244 -7.64 -25.03 1.62
CA SER A 244 -7.65 -24.56 3.01
C SER A 244 -7.12 -23.14 3.15
N PHE A 245 -6.40 -22.61 2.17
CA PHE A 245 -5.93 -21.23 2.11
C PHE A 245 -6.97 -20.25 1.57
N TYR A 246 -8.10 -20.71 1.02
CA TYR A 246 -9.11 -19.80 0.50
C TYR A 246 -9.62 -18.86 1.62
N GLY A 247 -9.54 -17.54 1.37
CA GLY A 247 -9.89 -16.51 2.34
C GLY A 247 -8.81 -16.21 3.38
N VAL A 248 -7.63 -16.78 3.25
CA VAL A 248 -6.48 -16.45 4.10
C VAL A 248 -5.74 -15.25 3.52
N TYR A 249 -5.46 -14.24 4.35
CA TYR A 249 -4.55 -13.16 3.98
C TYR A 249 -3.11 -13.66 4.06
N ILE A 250 -2.44 -13.67 2.91
CA ILE A 250 -1.04 -14.10 2.78
C ILE A 250 -0.17 -12.85 2.72
N PHE A 251 0.79 -12.74 3.64
CA PHE A 251 1.67 -11.59 3.72
C PHE A 251 3.13 -12.00 4.02
N GLY A 252 4.04 -11.07 3.85
CA GLY A 252 5.46 -11.32 4.05
C GLY A 252 6.19 -10.19 4.76
N ASP A 253 7.40 -10.50 5.17
CA ASP A 253 8.38 -9.56 5.72
C ASP A 253 9.61 -9.48 4.80
N TYR A 254 10.09 -8.28 4.58
CA TYR A 254 11.18 -7.99 3.66
C TYR A 254 12.48 -8.65 4.10
N GLU A 255 12.94 -8.39 5.33
CA GLU A 255 14.28 -8.84 5.78
C GLU A 255 14.29 -10.31 6.20
N SER A 256 13.29 -10.75 6.96
CA SER A 256 13.24 -12.14 7.43
C SER A 256 12.83 -13.11 6.32
N ARG A 257 12.26 -12.63 5.22
CA ARG A 257 11.72 -13.41 4.11
C ARG A 257 10.57 -14.34 4.50
N ARG A 258 10.10 -14.25 5.74
CA ARG A 258 9.00 -15.09 6.23
C ARG A 258 7.71 -14.75 5.50
N LEU A 259 6.94 -15.80 5.24
CA LEU A 259 5.59 -15.72 4.68
C LEU A 259 4.62 -16.26 5.73
N TRP A 260 3.53 -15.53 5.95
CA TRP A 260 2.47 -15.91 6.90
C TRP A 260 1.13 -15.97 6.22
N GLY A 261 0.24 -16.78 6.80
CA GLY A 261 -1.19 -16.74 6.56
C GLY A 261 -1.91 -16.25 7.79
N LEU A 262 -2.93 -15.41 7.60
CA LEU A 262 -3.74 -14.82 8.66
C LEU A 262 -5.23 -14.98 8.34
N ARG A 263 -6.01 -15.39 9.36
CA ARG A 263 -7.47 -15.32 9.35
C ARG A 263 -7.96 -14.41 10.46
N GLN A 264 -8.95 -13.61 10.14
CA GLN A 264 -9.66 -12.76 11.08
C GLN A 264 -11.16 -12.93 10.95
N GLU A 265 -11.91 -12.50 11.94
CA GLU A 265 -13.35 -12.35 11.92
C GLU A 265 -13.72 -11.08 12.67
N ASN A 266 -14.43 -10.17 12.02
CA ASN A 266 -14.79 -8.86 12.59
C ASN A 266 -13.59 -8.09 13.18
N ARG A 267 -12.43 -8.12 12.49
CA ARG A 267 -11.13 -7.57 12.92
C ARG A 267 -10.47 -8.31 14.10
N ALA A 268 -11.10 -9.30 14.67
CA ALA A 268 -10.46 -10.13 15.68
C ALA A 268 -9.59 -11.20 15.01
N LEU A 269 -8.30 -11.22 15.35
CA LEU A 269 -7.39 -12.27 14.90
C LEU A 269 -7.93 -13.63 15.33
N LYS A 270 -8.11 -14.56 14.39
CA LYS A 270 -8.49 -15.95 14.67
C LYS A 270 -7.29 -16.87 14.62
N LYS A 271 -6.44 -16.66 13.61
CA LYS A 271 -5.29 -17.51 13.40
C LYS A 271 -4.23 -16.82 12.57
N VAL A 272 -2.99 -17.02 12.93
CA VAL A 272 -1.82 -16.62 12.15
C VAL A 272 -0.70 -17.64 12.36
N TRP A 273 0.01 -17.99 11.29
CA TRP A 273 1.28 -18.70 11.40
C TRP A 273 2.15 -18.57 10.17
N GLN A 274 3.40 -18.90 10.33
CA GLN A 274 4.34 -18.94 9.23
C GLN A 274 4.02 -20.13 8.31
N ILE A 275 3.81 -19.83 7.03
CA ILE A 275 3.52 -20.83 5.98
C ILE A 275 4.73 -21.17 5.14
N GLY A 276 5.80 -20.38 5.23
CA GLY A 276 7.02 -20.60 4.47
C GLY A 276 8.05 -19.49 4.64
N THR A 277 9.09 -19.58 3.81
CA THR A 277 10.13 -18.56 3.67
C THR A 277 10.40 -18.33 2.19
N ALA A 278 10.37 -17.09 1.76
CA ALA A 278 10.66 -16.73 0.37
C ALA A 278 12.17 -16.94 0.06
N PRO A 279 12.51 -17.30 -1.19
CA PRO A 279 13.91 -17.44 -1.58
C PRO A 279 14.72 -16.14 -1.48
N GLN A 280 14.07 -15.00 -1.71
CA GLN A 280 14.65 -13.66 -1.65
C GLN A 280 13.88 -12.76 -0.67
N ARG A 281 14.43 -11.59 -0.33
CA ARG A 281 13.71 -10.55 0.41
C ARG A 281 12.44 -10.15 -0.34
N VAL A 282 11.33 -10.03 0.38
CA VAL A 282 10.01 -9.82 -0.22
C VAL A 282 9.73 -8.32 -0.36
N VAL A 283 9.77 -7.80 -1.57
CA VAL A 283 9.51 -6.36 -1.82
C VAL A 283 8.06 -6.05 -2.16
N SER A 284 7.34 -7.04 -2.70
CA SER A 284 5.94 -6.87 -3.10
C SER A 284 5.28 -8.21 -3.32
N PHE A 285 3.99 -8.15 -3.50
CA PHE A 285 3.16 -9.25 -3.98
C PHE A 285 2.41 -8.83 -5.24
N GLY A 286 1.88 -9.82 -5.96
CA GLY A 286 0.96 -9.64 -7.06
C GLY A 286 -0.11 -10.72 -7.05
N GLN A 287 -1.24 -10.42 -7.68
CA GLN A 287 -2.33 -11.35 -7.87
C GLN A 287 -2.72 -11.37 -9.35
N ASP A 288 -2.92 -12.56 -9.93
CA ASP A 288 -3.45 -12.67 -11.28
C ASP A 288 -5.00 -12.64 -11.28
N GLU A 289 -5.58 -12.59 -12.49
CA GLU A 289 -7.05 -12.55 -12.67
C GLU A 289 -7.77 -13.81 -12.12
N ALA A 290 -7.06 -14.93 -11.98
CA ALA A 290 -7.58 -16.15 -11.40
C ALA A 290 -7.44 -16.20 -9.86
N GLY A 291 -6.85 -15.15 -9.25
CA GLY A 291 -6.59 -15.07 -7.82
C GLY A 291 -5.32 -15.77 -7.35
N GLY A 292 -4.48 -16.25 -8.28
CA GLY A 292 -3.16 -16.84 -8.00
C GLY A 292 -2.20 -15.77 -7.47
N LEU A 293 -1.38 -16.12 -6.47
CA LEU A 293 -0.49 -15.17 -5.82
C LEU A 293 0.96 -15.32 -6.28
N TYR A 294 1.64 -14.20 -6.30
CA TYR A 294 3.05 -14.08 -6.67
C TYR A 294 3.81 -13.26 -5.62
N VAL A 295 5.03 -13.68 -5.34
CA VAL A 295 6.00 -12.94 -4.51
C VAL A 295 7.02 -12.29 -5.42
N VAL A 296 7.26 -11.00 -5.22
CA VAL A 296 8.30 -10.26 -5.92
C VAL A 296 9.54 -10.18 -5.02
N GLY A 297 10.62 -10.80 -5.47
CA GLY A 297 11.91 -10.82 -4.78
C GLY A 297 12.76 -9.60 -5.10
N TYR A 298 13.54 -9.14 -4.13
CA TYR A 298 14.42 -7.97 -4.24
C TYR A 298 15.46 -8.07 -5.37
N GLU A 299 15.90 -9.28 -5.68
CA GLU A 299 16.90 -9.54 -6.73
C GLU A 299 16.27 -9.66 -8.14
N GLY A 300 14.98 -9.30 -8.27
CA GLY A 300 14.29 -9.19 -9.56
C GLY A 300 13.60 -10.46 -10.04
N THR A 301 13.42 -11.46 -9.18
CA THR A 301 12.69 -12.70 -9.52
C THR A 301 11.25 -12.61 -9.02
N ILE A 302 10.31 -13.08 -9.82
CA ILE A 302 8.89 -13.24 -9.45
C ILE A 302 8.62 -14.73 -9.25
N TYR A 303 8.12 -15.09 -8.08
CA TYR A 303 7.80 -16.48 -7.70
C TYR A 303 6.29 -16.65 -7.65
N LYS A 304 5.76 -17.65 -8.34
CA LYS A 304 4.37 -18.06 -8.17
C LYS A 304 4.26 -18.87 -6.88
N MET A 305 3.26 -18.54 -6.06
CA MET A 305 2.94 -19.33 -4.87
C MET A 305 2.08 -20.53 -5.27
N ASP A 306 2.49 -21.70 -4.79
CA ASP A 306 1.76 -22.95 -4.98
C ASP A 306 1.17 -23.38 -3.64
N PHE A 307 -0.15 -23.57 -3.61
CA PHE A 307 -0.90 -24.04 -2.46
C PHE A 307 -1.49 -25.43 -2.65
N ASP A 308 -1.14 -26.12 -3.77
CA ASP A 308 -1.61 -27.48 -4.07
C ASP A 308 -1.00 -28.47 -3.07
N GLY A 309 -1.88 -29.23 -2.39
CA GLY A 309 -1.48 -30.16 -1.36
C GLY A 309 -1.06 -29.54 -0.03
N ALA A 310 -0.97 -28.21 0.08
CA ALA A 310 -0.70 -27.53 1.34
C ALA A 310 -1.97 -27.41 2.18
N VAL A 311 -1.81 -27.48 3.49
CA VAL A 311 -2.90 -27.36 4.45
C VAL A 311 -2.69 -26.20 5.40
N PHE A 312 -3.64 -25.27 5.40
CA PHE A 312 -3.71 -24.21 6.42
C PHE A 312 -4.52 -24.75 7.61
N VAL A 313 -3.83 -25.33 8.56
CA VAL A 313 -4.44 -26.03 9.71
C VAL A 313 -4.76 -25.06 10.84
#